data_0c407c9b502c79056d47d417fd13c060
#
_entry.id   0c407c9b502c79056d47d417fd13c060
#
_cell.length_a   1.000
_cell.length_b   1.000
_cell.length_c   1.000
_cell.angle_alpha   90.00
_cell.angle_beta   90.00
_cell.angle_gamma   90.00
#
_symmetry.space_group_name_H-M   'P 1'
#
loop_
_entity.id
_entity.type
_entity.pdbx_description
1 polymer ?
#
loop_
_entity_poly.entity_id
_entity_poly.type
_entity_poly.pdbx_seq_one_letter_code
_entity_poly.pdbx_strand_id
1 'polypeptide(L)'
;MSTTVPVPSDEQILAALDRTGYMFEQRVANLLGSDVSTGWAFKDQDTGASREVDIYKSGSVYFTARDKGKQFSIRWIIVGECKNYQWPWVALTKPWDGHYSYREWPELALSVAARVELGIHDFAFDGPEDTFNHAYHVSRFAMHTRAVQLVKLNKKSGGWEAHSGDIFNELTYPLAKATSFLKSRFTFEHDTDSRIHGERERVVTLIFPSIFLSSDIYAVSASDSQPQVTSERHVILERQLSSESISGLYRYDVVNVDGIAEWYNGHVLGTVKSVIDAAGLGGRRISYSRSFKELPSKA
;
A
#
# COMPACT_ATOMS: atom_id res chain seq x y z
N MET A 1 -41.63 38.06 6.91
CA MET A 1 -41.49 37.10 5.77
C MET A 1 -40.64 35.95 6.26
N SER A 2 -41.24 34.76 6.44
CA SER A 2 -40.52 33.55 6.80
C SER A 2 -39.80 33.04 5.54
N THR A 3 -38.51 33.21 5.46
CA THR A 3 -37.68 32.59 4.40
C THR A 3 -37.54 31.09 4.73
N THR A 4 -38.39 30.28 4.13
CA THR A 4 -38.18 28.81 4.14
C THR A 4 -36.82 28.50 3.54
N VAL A 5 -35.92 27.97 4.34
CA VAL A 5 -34.63 27.48 3.87
C VAL A 5 -34.90 26.33 2.84
N PRO A 6 -34.41 26.40 1.62
CA PRO A 6 -34.66 25.34 0.62
C PRO A 6 -34.00 24.04 1.11
N VAL A 7 -34.77 22.95 1.11
CA VAL A 7 -34.31 21.59 1.43
C VAL A 7 -33.85 20.95 0.14
N PRO A 8 -32.58 20.45 0.05
CA PRO A 8 -32.10 19.79 -1.14
C PRO A 8 -32.77 18.42 -1.33
N SER A 9 -32.95 18.00 -2.60
CA SER A 9 -33.39 16.63 -2.90
C SER A 9 -32.26 15.61 -2.67
N ASP A 10 -32.62 14.32 -2.57
CA ASP A 10 -31.67 13.22 -2.41
C ASP A 10 -30.63 13.22 -3.53
N GLU A 11 -31.07 13.45 -4.78
CA GLU A 11 -30.16 13.53 -5.91
C GLU A 11 -29.17 14.71 -5.81
N GLN A 12 -29.64 15.84 -5.31
CA GLN A 12 -28.78 17.01 -5.09
C GLN A 12 -27.74 16.75 -3.99
N ILE A 13 -28.14 16.04 -2.93
CA ILE A 13 -27.23 15.62 -1.86
C ILE A 13 -26.19 14.67 -2.40
N LEU A 14 -26.61 13.60 -3.10
CA LEU A 14 -25.68 12.60 -3.66
C LEU A 14 -24.71 13.22 -4.66
N ALA A 15 -25.20 14.07 -5.58
CA ALA A 15 -24.36 14.77 -6.54
C ALA A 15 -23.38 15.76 -5.88
N ALA A 16 -23.73 16.35 -4.76
CA ALA A 16 -22.84 17.20 -3.98
C ALA A 16 -21.72 16.37 -3.31
N LEU A 17 -22.08 15.24 -2.70
CA LEU A 17 -21.14 14.34 -2.04
C LEU A 17 -20.16 13.68 -3.03
N ASP A 18 -20.66 13.28 -4.21
CA ASP A 18 -19.83 12.68 -5.25
C ASP A 18 -18.71 13.63 -5.73
N ARG A 19 -19.02 14.92 -5.81
CA ARG A 19 -18.01 15.95 -6.16
C ARG A 19 -16.93 16.15 -5.11
N THR A 20 -17.19 15.82 -3.85
CA THR A 20 -16.20 15.97 -2.75
C THR A 20 -15.23 14.80 -2.65
N GLY A 21 -15.50 13.67 -3.29
CA GLY A 21 -14.71 12.44 -3.17
C GLY A 21 -15.11 11.53 -2.00
N TYR A 22 -15.83 12.03 -0.98
CA TYR A 22 -16.20 11.25 0.21
C TYR A 22 -16.99 9.98 -0.10
N MET A 23 -17.87 10.03 -1.10
CA MET A 23 -18.62 8.84 -1.53
C MET A 23 -17.70 7.76 -2.09
N PHE A 24 -16.61 8.15 -2.78
CA PHE A 24 -15.65 7.22 -3.31
C PHE A 24 -14.78 6.62 -2.19
N GLU A 25 -14.31 7.42 -1.24
CA GLU A 25 -13.59 6.95 -0.06
C GLU A 25 -14.41 5.91 0.71
N GLN A 26 -15.69 6.22 0.97
CA GLN A 26 -16.60 5.29 1.65
C GLN A 26 -16.84 4.01 0.83
N ARG A 27 -16.91 4.10 -0.51
CA ARG A 27 -17.01 2.93 -1.40
C ARG A 27 -15.77 2.06 -1.30
N VAL A 28 -14.57 2.65 -1.32
CA VAL A 28 -13.31 1.93 -1.13
C VAL A 28 -13.25 1.25 0.24
N ALA A 29 -13.63 1.96 1.31
CA ALA A 29 -13.70 1.40 2.65
C ALA A 29 -14.64 0.19 2.72
N ASN A 30 -15.83 0.28 2.14
CA ASN A 30 -16.79 -0.82 2.08
C ASN A 30 -16.27 -2.02 1.27
N LEU A 31 -15.55 -1.79 0.17
CA LEU A 31 -14.94 -2.86 -0.65
C LEU A 31 -13.80 -3.56 0.09
N LEU A 32 -13.05 -2.83 0.90
CA LEU A 32 -11.99 -3.41 1.75
C LEU A 32 -12.55 -4.15 2.97
N GLY A 33 -13.84 -4.02 3.26
CA GLY A 33 -14.54 -4.76 4.30
C GLY A 33 -14.52 -4.09 5.67
N SER A 34 -14.81 -4.86 6.73
CA SER A 34 -14.79 -4.37 8.12
C SER A 34 -13.38 -3.94 8.55
N ASP A 35 -13.30 -3.14 9.60
CA ASP A 35 -12.06 -2.69 10.23
C ASP A 35 -11.22 -1.73 9.36
N VAL A 36 -11.90 -0.94 8.52
CA VAL A 36 -11.32 0.18 7.78
C VAL A 36 -11.68 1.49 8.47
N SER A 37 -10.69 2.33 8.71
CA SER A 37 -10.89 3.71 9.14
C SER A 37 -10.73 4.63 7.93
N THR A 38 -11.66 5.55 7.75
CA THR A 38 -11.52 6.68 6.83
C THR A 38 -11.01 7.89 7.59
N GLY A 39 -10.24 8.76 6.93
CA GLY A 39 -9.72 9.96 7.58
C GLY A 39 -8.73 9.66 8.72
N TRP A 40 -7.80 8.73 8.51
CA TRP A 40 -6.82 8.39 9.54
C TRP A 40 -5.74 9.46 9.66
N ALA A 41 -5.66 10.07 10.86
CA ALA A 41 -4.73 11.17 11.13
C ALA A 41 -3.40 10.66 11.72
N PHE A 42 -2.30 11.28 11.28
CA PHE A 42 -0.95 11.06 11.81
C PHE A 42 -0.19 12.38 11.93
N LYS A 43 0.89 12.37 12.71
CA LYS A 43 1.75 13.54 12.89
C LYS A 43 2.86 13.52 11.84
N ASP A 44 2.92 14.55 11.00
CA ASP A 44 4.01 14.77 10.05
C ASP A 44 5.32 15.02 10.79
N GLN A 45 6.33 14.21 10.52
CA GLN A 45 7.61 14.26 11.23
C GLN A 45 8.45 15.51 10.89
N ASP A 46 8.28 16.09 9.69
CA ASP A 46 9.01 17.30 9.28
C ASP A 46 8.41 18.57 9.89
N THR A 47 7.08 18.67 9.86
CA THR A 47 6.38 19.92 10.23
C THR A 47 5.73 19.86 11.61
N GLY A 48 5.55 18.66 12.17
CA GLY A 48 4.78 18.44 13.39
C GLY A 48 3.26 18.64 13.23
N ALA A 49 2.79 18.97 12.03
CA ALA A 49 1.36 19.18 11.76
C ALA A 49 0.62 17.84 11.70
N SER A 50 -0.69 17.88 12.00
CA SER A 50 -1.57 16.75 11.72
C SER A 50 -1.81 16.64 10.24
N ARG A 51 -1.67 15.41 9.70
CA ARG A 51 -2.05 15.04 8.34
C ARG A 51 -3.01 13.88 8.37
N GLU A 52 -3.73 13.68 7.30
CA GLU A 52 -4.73 12.65 7.15
C GLU A 52 -4.49 11.85 5.87
N VAL A 53 -4.81 10.57 5.88
CA VAL A 53 -4.95 9.72 4.70
C VAL A 53 -6.37 9.18 4.65
N ASP A 54 -6.90 8.99 3.46
CA ASP A 54 -8.30 8.64 3.25
C ASP A 54 -8.64 7.24 3.79
N ILE A 55 -7.70 6.28 3.69
CA ILE A 55 -7.91 4.88 4.06
C ILE A 55 -6.81 4.38 4.99
N TYR A 56 -7.22 3.75 6.09
CA TYR A 56 -6.35 2.96 6.95
C TYR A 56 -7.02 1.62 7.28
N LYS A 57 -6.34 0.51 7.00
CA LYS A 57 -6.76 -0.84 7.39
C LYS A 57 -5.56 -1.61 7.91
N SER A 58 -5.76 -2.37 8.97
CA SER A 58 -4.72 -3.26 9.50
C SER A 58 -5.24 -4.64 9.81
N GLY A 59 -4.35 -5.61 9.78
CA GLY A 59 -4.63 -6.97 10.21
C GLY A 59 -3.37 -7.67 10.69
N SER A 60 -3.51 -8.81 11.33
CA SER A 60 -2.38 -9.58 11.85
C SER A 60 -2.60 -11.08 11.80
N VAL A 61 -1.51 -11.83 11.67
CA VAL A 61 -1.46 -13.29 11.78
C VAL A 61 -0.41 -13.65 12.82
N TYR A 62 -0.78 -14.54 13.73
CA TYR A 62 0.12 -15.07 14.74
C TYR A 62 0.40 -16.54 14.43
N PHE A 63 1.65 -16.95 14.52
CA PHE A 63 2.05 -18.34 14.30
C PHE A 63 3.30 -18.70 15.11
N THR A 64 3.51 -20.01 15.30
CA THR A 64 4.66 -20.56 15.98
C THR A 64 5.59 -21.21 14.95
N ALA A 65 6.84 -20.80 14.88
CA ALA A 65 7.85 -21.36 13.98
C ALA A 65 8.09 -22.86 14.29
N ARG A 66 8.19 -23.68 13.22
CA ARG A 66 8.24 -25.17 13.35
C ARG A 66 9.39 -25.66 14.21
N ASP A 67 10.57 -25.11 14.03
CA ASP A 67 11.82 -25.71 14.53
C ASP A 67 12.29 -25.15 15.87
N LYS A 68 11.70 -24.05 16.34
CA LYS A 68 12.21 -23.31 17.50
C LYS A 68 11.18 -23.00 18.58
N GLY A 69 9.90 -23.35 18.37
CA GLY A 69 8.82 -23.02 19.31
C GLY A 69 8.59 -21.51 19.50
N LYS A 70 9.23 -20.67 18.69
CA LYS A 70 9.18 -19.22 18.80
C LYS A 70 7.92 -18.66 18.15
N GLN A 71 7.30 -17.70 18.81
CA GLN A 71 6.13 -17.00 18.28
C GLN A 71 6.54 -15.84 17.37
N PHE A 72 5.81 -15.74 16.24
CA PHE A 72 5.91 -14.64 15.29
C PHE A 72 4.53 -14.00 15.10
N SER A 73 4.56 -12.71 14.79
CA SER A 73 3.40 -11.95 14.35
C SER A 73 3.74 -11.28 13.01
N ILE A 74 2.89 -11.47 12.00
CA ILE A 74 2.93 -10.63 10.80
C ILE A 74 1.74 -9.71 10.85
N ARG A 75 2.01 -8.42 10.83
CA ARG A 75 1.03 -7.35 10.69
C ARG A 75 1.07 -6.83 9.26
N TRP A 76 -0.08 -6.56 8.66
CA TRP A 76 -0.13 -5.79 7.42
C TRP A 76 -0.98 -4.56 7.63
N ILE A 77 -0.60 -3.49 6.93
CA ILE A 77 -1.26 -2.19 7.00
C ILE A 77 -1.44 -1.67 5.60
N ILE A 78 -2.65 -1.26 5.27
CA ILE A 78 -2.97 -0.51 4.07
C ILE A 78 -3.16 0.93 4.48
N VAL A 79 -2.41 1.84 3.87
CA VAL A 79 -2.63 3.29 3.94
C VAL A 79 -2.91 3.79 2.55
N GLY A 80 -3.96 4.57 2.36
CA GLY A 80 -4.42 4.87 1.01
C GLY A 80 -4.94 6.28 0.82
N GLU A 81 -4.71 6.81 -0.40
CA GLU A 81 -5.34 7.99 -0.95
C GLU A 81 -6.37 7.58 -2.00
N CYS A 82 -7.52 8.21 -2.00
CA CYS A 82 -8.63 7.98 -2.92
C CYS A 82 -8.76 9.14 -3.90
N LYS A 83 -8.88 8.83 -5.20
CA LYS A 83 -9.10 9.86 -6.22
C LYS A 83 -10.31 9.53 -7.06
N ASN A 84 -11.37 10.32 -6.83
CA ASN A 84 -12.58 10.30 -7.64
C ASN A 84 -12.37 11.18 -8.86
N TYR A 85 -11.98 10.54 -9.97
CA TYR A 85 -11.70 11.23 -11.22
C TYR A 85 -12.35 10.51 -12.39
N GLN A 86 -13.15 11.23 -13.18
CA GLN A 86 -14.01 10.64 -14.21
C GLN A 86 -13.26 10.11 -15.44
N TRP A 87 -12.02 10.54 -15.67
CA TRP A 87 -11.24 10.17 -16.84
C TRP A 87 -10.13 9.19 -16.50
N PRO A 88 -9.65 8.40 -17.47
CA PRO A 88 -8.62 7.41 -17.21
C PRO A 88 -7.29 7.98 -16.74
N TRP A 89 -6.55 7.13 -16.08
CA TRP A 89 -5.15 7.36 -15.72
C TRP A 89 -4.23 6.55 -16.63
N VAL A 90 -3.06 7.09 -16.91
CA VAL A 90 -2.02 6.41 -17.68
C VAL A 90 -0.79 6.24 -16.79
N ALA A 91 -0.36 4.99 -16.66
CA ALA A 91 0.87 4.58 -15.99
C ALA A 91 1.96 4.36 -17.06
N LEU A 92 2.98 5.22 -17.08
CA LEU A 92 4.14 5.02 -17.95
C LEU A 92 5.05 3.98 -17.33
N THR A 93 5.23 2.84 -18.01
CA THR A 93 5.94 1.69 -17.49
C THR A 93 7.35 1.58 -18.07
N LYS A 94 8.23 0.94 -17.31
CA LYS A 94 9.55 0.52 -17.78
C LYS A 94 9.70 -0.99 -17.63
N PRO A 95 10.47 -1.65 -18.51
CA PRO A 95 10.87 -3.04 -18.30
C PRO A 95 11.59 -3.19 -16.96
N TRP A 96 11.37 -4.30 -16.28
CA TRP A 96 12.14 -4.63 -15.11
C TRP A 96 13.56 -5.07 -15.53
N ASP A 97 14.57 -4.44 -14.94
CA ASP A 97 15.98 -4.69 -15.24
C ASP A 97 16.60 -5.83 -14.41
N GLY A 98 15.82 -6.49 -13.57
CA GLY A 98 16.28 -7.59 -12.72
C GLY A 98 17.08 -7.18 -11.49
N HIS A 99 17.40 -5.91 -11.35
CA HIS A 99 18.17 -5.44 -10.20
C HIS A 99 17.27 -5.16 -8.99
N TYR A 100 17.62 -5.77 -7.86
CA TYR A 100 17.02 -5.51 -6.57
C TYR A 100 17.88 -4.54 -5.79
N SER A 101 17.28 -3.47 -5.29
CA SER A 101 17.88 -2.72 -4.20
C SER A 101 17.33 -3.26 -2.89
N TYR A 102 18.05 -4.16 -2.24
CA TYR A 102 17.67 -4.72 -0.93
C TYR A 102 17.80 -3.72 0.21
N ARG A 103 18.40 -2.58 -0.03
CA ARG A 103 18.84 -1.67 1.03
C ARG A 103 17.74 -0.82 1.63
N GLU A 104 16.65 -0.61 0.90
CA GLU A 104 15.63 0.36 1.34
C GLU A 104 14.24 -0.17 1.02
N TRP A 105 13.59 -0.75 2.01
CA TRP A 105 12.17 -1.05 1.95
C TRP A 105 11.42 -0.16 2.95
N PRO A 106 11.04 1.07 2.53
CA PRO A 106 10.26 1.96 3.39
C PRO A 106 8.98 1.30 3.89
N GLU A 107 8.43 0.37 3.12
CA GLU A 107 7.17 -0.35 3.36
C GLU A 107 7.31 -1.52 4.35
N LEU A 108 8.50 -1.78 4.87
CA LEU A 108 8.77 -2.89 5.79
C LEU A 108 9.30 -2.37 7.14
N ALA A 109 8.64 -2.75 8.23
CA ALA A 109 9.16 -2.55 9.59
C ALA A 109 9.36 -3.90 10.28
N LEU A 110 10.52 -4.08 10.90
CA LEU A 110 10.90 -5.30 11.58
C LEU A 110 11.28 -5.00 13.03
N SER A 111 10.79 -5.78 13.98
CA SER A 111 11.36 -5.78 15.32
C SER A 111 12.81 -6.29 15.30
N VAL A 112 13.64 -5.86 16.24
CA VAL A 112 15.03 -6.36 16.36
C VAL A 112 15.06 -7.88 16.45
N ALA A 113 14.14 -8.47 17.22
CA ALA A 113 14.07 -9.92 17.36
C ALA A 113 13.69 -10.64 16.06
N ALA A 114 12.77 -10.06 15.25
CA ALA A 114 12.40 -10.60 13.94
C ALA A 114 13.59 -10.50 12.97
N ARG A 115 14.27 -9.36 12.94
CA ARG A 115 15.45 -9.13 12.09
C ARG A 115 16.55 -10.17 12.34
N VAL A 116 16.92 -10.37 13.59
CA VAL A 116 17.94 -11.36 13.98
C VAL A 116 17.50 -12.78 13.62
N GLU A 117 16.24 -13.14 13.88
CA GLU A 117 15.76 -14.51 13.64
C GLU A 117 15.62 -14.83 12.14
N LEU A 118 15.26 -13.85 11.33
CA LEU A 118 15.14 -13.97 9.87
C LEU A 118 16.49 -13.84 9.15
N GLY A 119 17.59 -13.56 9.88
CA GLY A 119 18.91 -13.38 9.30
C GLY A 119 19.06 -12.12 8.45
N ILE A 120 18.17 -11.13 8.65
CA ILE A 120 18.19 -9.87 7.90
C ILE A 120 19.22 -8.95 8.53
N HIS A 121 20.38 -8.86 7.93
CA HIS A 121 21.49 -8.01 8.39
C HIS A 121 21.61 -6.77 7.48
N ASP A 122 21.88 -5.63 8.09
CA ASP A 122 22.01 -4.34 7.37
C ASP A 122 23.19 -4.31 6.37
N PHE A 123 24.09 -5.30 6.40
CA PHE A 123 25.36 -5.29 5.65
C PHE A 123 25.72 -6.57 4.89
N ALA A 124 24.91 -7.62 4.88
CA ALA A 124 25.32 -8.90 4.31
C ALA A 124 24.80 -9.08 2.87
N PHE A 125 25.67 -8.84 1.89
CA PHE A 125 25.47 -9.27 0.50
C PHE A 125 26.16 -10.59 0.15
N ASP A 126 26.92 -11.18 1.07
CA ASP A 126 27.75 -12.38 0.85
C ASP A 126 27.26 -13.60 1.66
N GLY A 127 26.05 -13.58 2.19
CA GLY A 127 25.44 -14.71 2.90
C GLY A 127 24.57 -15.59 2.00
N PRO A 128 24.20 -16.81 2.45
CA PRO A 128 23.21 -17.62 1.76
C PRO A 128 21.93 -16.79 1.57
N GLU A 129 21.35 -16.95 0.38
CA GLU A 129 20.17 -16.21 -0.11
C GLU A 129 19.22 -15.82 1.01
N ASP A 130 19.03 -14.53 1.23
CA ASP A 130 18.04 -14.02 2.17
C ASP A 130 16.65 -14.38 1.66
N THR A 131 16.22 -15.57 2.02
CA THR A 131 14.97 -16.19 1.55
C THR A 131 13.76 -15.31 1.86
N PHE A 132 13.79 -14.60 2.98
CA PHE A 132 12.72 -13.67 3.35
C PHE A 132 12.68 -12.46 2.39
N ASN A 133 13.81 -11.82 2.18
CA ASN A 133 13.93 -10.66 1.31
C ASN A 133 13.54 -11.01 -0.14
N HIS A 134 14.01 -12.16 -0.61
CA HIS A 134 13.66 -12.66 -1.93
C HIS A 134 12.16 -12.92 -2.06
N ALA A 135 11.56 -13.63 -1.13
CA ALA A 135 10.12 -13.93 -1.14
C ALA A 135 9.27 -12.67 -1.04
N TYR A 136 9.64 -11.73 -0.16
CA TYR A 136 8.97 -10.45 -0.05
C TYR A 136 9.03 -9.67 -1.37
N HIS A 137 10.22 -9.58 -1.96
CA HIS A 137 10.41 -8.87 -3.21
C HIS A 137 9.61 -9.50 -4.36
N VAL A 138 9.71 -10.81 -4.55
CA VAL A 138 8.99 -11.53 -5.63
C VAL A 138 7.48 -11.39 -5.46
N SER A 139 6.96 -11.60 -4.27
CA SER A 139 5.52 -11.51 -4.02
C SER A 139 4.98 -10.08 -4.12
N ARG A 140 5.80 -9.10 -3.71
CA ARG A 140 5.36 -7.71 -3.63
C ARG A 140 5.55 -6.94 -4.93
N PHE A 141 6.61 -7.21 -5.71
CA PHE A 141 7.00 -6.33 -6.79
C PHE A 141 7.32 -7.02 -8.12
N ALA A 142 7.95 -8.18 -8.14
CA ALA A 142 8.55 -8.74 -9.35
C ALA A 142 7.52 -9.19 -10.40
N MET A 143 6.31 -9.54 -9.98
CA MET A 143 5.24 -10.08 -10.84
C MET A 143 4.25 -9.02 -11.31
N HIS A 144 4.49 -7.74 -11.02
CA HIS A 144 3.55 -6.67 -11.30
C HIS A 144 4.07 -5.69 -12.34
N THR A 145 3.15 -5.08 -13.07
CA THR A 145 3.43 -3.97 -13.98
C THR A 145 3.97 -2.78 -13.19
N ARG A 146 5.18 -2.33 -13.54
CA ARG A 146 5.91 -1.27 -12.84
C ARG A 146 5.85 0.03 -13.62
N ALA A 147 5.32 1.07 -12.98
CA ALA A 147 5.23 2.41 -13.53
C ALA A 147 6.26 3.35 -12.87
N VAL A 148 6.79 4.26 -13.65
CA VAL A 148 7.69 5.34 -13.19
C VAL A 148 7.00 6.69 -13.17
N GLN A 149 5.87 6.79 -13.85
CA GLN A 149 5.07 8.00 -13.96
C GLN A 149 3.59 7.65 -14.02
N LEU A 150 2.77 8.46 -13.36
CA LEU A 150 1.32 8.42 -13.45
C LEU A 150 0.83 9.75 -14.00
N VAL A 151 -0.10 9.76 -14.94
CA VAL A 151 -0.68 10.96 -15.54
C VAL A 151 -2.19 10.82 -15.65
N LYS A 152 -2.90 11.95 -15.52
CA LYS A 152 -4.35 12.03 -15.76
C LYS A 152 -4.60 12.30 -17.24
N LEU A 153 -5.62 11.67 -17.81
CA LEU A 153 -6.13 12.08 -19.12
C LEU A 153 -7.30 13.02 -18.93
N ASN A 154 -7.32 14.11 -19.68
CA ASN A 154 -8.44 15.06 -19.75
C ASN A 154 -9.03 15.02 -21.14
N LYS A 155 -10.37 14.96 -21.25
CA LYS A 155 -11.05 15.08 -22.53
C LYS A 155 -11.33 16.55 -22.82
N LYS A 156 -10.83 17.04 -23.94
CA LYS A 156 -11.11 18.38 -24.48
C LYS A 156 -11.81 18.28 -25.85
N SER A 157 -12.30 19.40 -26.37
CA SER A 157 -12.98 19.44 -27.67
C SER A 157 -12.14 18.89 -28.83
N GLY A 158 -10.82 18.98 -28.75
CA GLY A 158 -9.86 18.51 -29.76
C GLY A 158 -9.32 17.10 -29.56
N GLY A 159 -9.70 16.39 -28.48
CA GLY A 159 -9.17 15.07 -28.19
C GLY A 159 -8.81 14.87 -26.72
N TRP A 160 -7.85 13.97 -26.48
CA TRP A 160 -7.34 13.68 -25.15
C TRP A 160 -6.01 14.40 -24.89
N GLU A 161 -5.86 14.97 -23.71
CA GLU A 161 -4.62 15.58 -23.25
C GLU A 161 -4.13 14.90 -21.97
N ALA A 162 -2.82 14.62 -21.89
CA ALA A 162 -2.18 14.09 -20.69
C ALA A 162 -1.79 15.25 -19.76
N HIS A 163 -2.07 15.11 -18.47
CA HIS A 163 -1.78 16.10 -17.46
C HIS A 163 -1.10 15.46 -16.25
N SER A 164 0.09 15.91 -15.90
CA SER A 164 0.90 15.36 -14.80
C SER A 164 0.86 16.21 -13.53
N GLY A 165 0.06 17.30 -13.49
CA GLY A 165 0.05 18.26 -12.39
C GLY A 165 -0.22 17.64 -11.04
N ASP A 166 0.48 18.12 -10.01
CA ASP A 166 0.38 17.86 -8.57
C ASP A 166 0.24 16.42 -8.05
N ILE A 167 0.33 15.40 -8.93
CA ILE A 167 0.27 13.98 -8.52
C ILE A 167 1.30 13.68 -7.41
N PHE A 168 2.46 14.33 -7.46
CA PHE A 168 3.48 14.18 -6.44
C PHE A 168 3.00 14.67 -5.08
N ASN A 169 2.49 15.90 -5.01
CA ASN A 169 2.08 16.54 -3.76
C ASN A 169 0.74 15.97 -3.23
N GLU A 170 -0.16 15.59 -4.14
CA GLU A 170 -1.50 15.13 -3.80
C GLU A 170 -1.58 13.64 -3.44
N LEU A 171 -0.63 12.81 -3.90
CA LEU A 171 -0.72 11.35 -3.77
C LEU A 171 0.52 10.76 -3.13
N THR A 172 1.67 10.88 -3.79
CA THR A 172 2.83 10.09 -3.40
C THR A 172 3.53 10.62 -2.17
N TYR A 173 3.60 11.93 -2.00
CA TYR A 173 4.28 12.52 -0.87
C TYR A 173 3.54 12.34 0.47
N PRO A 174 2.21 12.56 0.56
CA PRO A 174 1.44 12.25 1.77
C PRO A 174 1.56 10.78 2.19
N LEU A 175 1.42 9.85 1.23
CA LEU A 175 1.56 8.42 1.49
C LEU A 175 2.96 8.02 1.94
N ALA A 176 4.02 8.63 1.37
CA ALA A 176 5.38 8.39 1.84
C ALA A 176 5.57 8.83 3.29
N LYS A 177 5.01 9.98 3.67
CA LYS A 177 5.05 10.47 5.06
C LYS A 177 4.29 9.55 6.02
N ALA A 178 3.10 9.09 5.63
CA ALA A 178 2.33 8.13 6.41
C ALA A 178 3.09 6.80 6.58
N THR A 179 3.71 6.32 5.51
CA THR A 179 4.53 5.10 5.51
C THR A 179 5.74 5.23 6.44
N SER A 180 6.47 6.35 6.34
CA SER A 180 7.62 6.62 7.21
C SER A 180 7.22 6.72 8.67
N PHE A 181 6.12 7.41 8.98
CA PHE A 181 5.55 7.47 10.32
C PHE A 181 5.21 6.09 10.87
N LEU A 182 4.52 5.26 10.09
CA LEU A 182 4.16 3.90 10.50
C LEU A 182 5.39 3.02 10.69
N LYS A 183 6.37 3.09 9.77
CA LYS A 183 7.61 2.35 9.88
C LYS A 183 8.35 2.69 11.18
N SER A 184 8.54 3.96 11.50
CA SER A 184 9.22 4.39 12.72
C SER A 184 8.45 3.98 13.99
N ARG A 185 7.13 4.16 13.98
CA ARG A 185 6.25 3.78 15.08
C ARG A 185 6.34 2.29 15.39
N PHE A 186 6.19 1.44 14.39
CA PHE A 186 6.18 -0.01 14.62
C PHE A 186 7.56 -0.59 14.92
N THR A 187 8.62 -0.02 14.40
CA THR A 187 9.99 -0.40 14.82
C THR A 187 10.21 -0.08 16.29
N PHE A 188 9.79 1.11 16.75
CA PHE A 188 9.96 1.55 18.13
C PHE A 188 9.04 0.82 19.13
N GLU A 189 7.74 0.67 18.82
CA GLU A 189 6.77 -0.02 19.70
C GLU A 189 7.21 -1.46 19.95
N HIS A 190 7.66 -2.19 18.94
CA HIS A 190 8.11 -3.57 19.08
C HIS A 190 9.36 -3.72 19.93
N ASP A 191 10.27 -2.75 19.90
CA ASP A 191 11.47 -2.78 20.74
C ASP A 191 11.17 -2.45 22.22
N THR A 192 10.09 -1.70 22.46
CA THR A 192 9.70 -1.28 23.82
C THR A 192 8.86 -2.35 24.52
N ASP A 193 7.86 -2.94 23.85
CA ASP A 193 7.01 -4.00 24.39
C ASP A 193 7.80 -5.27 24.74
N SER A 194 8.84 -5.58 23.98
CA SER A 194 9.69 -6.75 24.23
C SER A 194 10.44 -6.69 25.57
N ARG A 195 10.62 -5.51 26.16
CA ARG A 195 11.25 -5.35 27.46
C ARG A 195 10.30 -5.61 28.63
N ILE A 196 8.99 -5.50 28.41
CA ILE A 196 7.98 -5.61 29.47
C ILE A 196 7.58 -7.09 29.69
N HIS A 197 7.60 -7.93 28.66
CA HIS A 197 7.11 -9.31 28.73
C HIS A 197 8.19 -10.40 28.76
N GLY A 198 9.48 -10.06 28.84
CA GLY A 198 10.57 -11.04 28.99
C GLY A 198 10.89 -11.90 27.77
N GLU A 199 9.98 -12.08 26.84
CA GLU A 199 10.19 -12.71 25.54
C GLU A 199 10.06 -11.66 24.43
N ARG A 200 11.13 -11.52 23.63
CA ARG A 200 11.15 -10.56 22.52
C ARG A 200 10.16 -11.03 21.44
N GLU A 201 9.08 -10.30 21.27
CA GLU A 201 8.11 -10.56 20.20
C GLU A 201 8.76 -10.34 18.83
N ARG A 202 8.56 -11.30 17.92
CA ARG A 202 9.10 -11.25 16.55
C ARG A 202 8.02 -10.74 15.63
N VAL A 203 8.01 -9.43 15.42
CA VAL A 203 6.98 -8.78 14.60
C VAL A 203 7.55 -8.33 13.28
N VAL A 204 6.84 -8.70 12.20
CA VAL A 204 7.06 -8.23 10.84
C VAL A 204 5.86 -7.39 10.45
N THR A 205 6.06 -6.13 10.13
CA THR A 205 4.98 -5.25 9.66
C THR A 205 5.18 -4.93 8.19
N LEU A 206 4.21 -5.31 7.36
CA LEU A 206 4.15 -5.04 5.94
C LEU A 206 3.21 -3.85 5.73
N ILE A 207 3.70 -2.79 5.10
CA ILE A 207 2.92 -1.58 4.83
C ILE A 207 2.64 -1.53 3.33
N PHE A 208 1.39 -1.31 2.94
CA PHE A 208 0.92 -1.22 1.57
C PHE A 208 0.42 0.20 1.29
N PRO A 209 1.31 1.13 0.90
CA PRO A 209 0.89 2.46 0.50
C PRO A 209 0.13 2.36 -0.84
N SER A 210 -1.11 2.82 -0.88
CA SER A 210 -2.03 2.52 -1.97
C SER A 210 -2.72 3.77 -2.50
N ILE A 211 -2.95 3.84 -3.80
CA ILE A 211 -3.70 4.88 -4.49
C ILE A 211 -4.91 4.21 -5.11
N PHE A 212 -6.10 4.54 -4.63
CA PHE A 212 -7.35 4.01 -5.14
C PHE A 212 -7.96 4.98 -6.15
N LEU A 213 -8.27 4.48 -7.34
CA LEU A 213 -8.78 5.27 -8.45
C LEU A 213 -10.20 4.83 -8.80
N SER A 214 -11.10 5.79 -9.02
CA SER A 214 -12.47 5.51 -9.44
C SER A 214 -12.60 5.13 -10.92
N SER A 215 -11.58 5.42 -11.73
CA SER A 215 -11.56 5.22 -13.19
C SER A 215 -10.46 4.24 -13.63
N ASP A 216 -10.47 3.91 -14.91
CA ASP A 216 -9.53 2.94 -15.51
C ASP A 216 -8.08 3.38 -15.45
N ILE A 217 -7.20 2.38 -15.44
CA ILE A 217 -5.74 2.53 -15.53
C ILE A 217 -5.29 1.92 -16.86
N TYR A 218 -4.56 2.69 -17.65
CA TYR A 218 -3.85 2.18 -18.83
C TYR A 218 -2.35 2.19 -18.58
N ALA A 219 -1.70 1.05 -18.73
CA ALA A 219 -0.25 0.96 -18.72
C ALA A 219 0.28 1.19 -20.13
N VAL A 220 1.28 2.06 -20.25
CA VAL A 220 1.94 2.37 -21.52
C VAL A 220 3.41 2.04 -21.41
N SER A 221 3.85 1.06 -22.20
CA SER A 221 5.25 0.72 -22.35
C SER A 221 5.83 1.47 -23.55
N ALA A 222 6.76 2.37 -23.31
CA ALA A 222 7.53 3.05 -24.34
C ALA A 222 8.76 2.21 -24.73
N SER A 223 8.55 1.00 -25.27
CA SER A 223 9.64 0.24 -25.88
C SER A 223 9.98 0.78 -27.25
N ASP A 224 11.24 0.59 -27.68
CA ASP A 224 11.93 1.32 -28.76
C ASP A 224 11.26 1.32 -30.14
N SER A 225 10.28 0.47 -30.43
CA SER A 225 9.71 0.38 -31.78
C SER A 225 8.23 0.74 -31.85
N GLN A 226 7.42 0.36 -30.88
CA GLN A 226 5.97 0.67 -30.83
C GLN A 226 5.47 0.72 -29.39
N PRO A 227 4.96 1.87 -28.90
CA PRO A 227 4.29 1.94 -27.61
C PRO A 227 3.13 0.95 -27.54
N GLN A 228 3.06 0.17 -26.46
CA GLN A 228 1.95 -0.73 -26.20
C GLN A 228 1.08 -0.15 -25.08
N VAL A 229 -0.22 -0.26 -25.24
CA VAL A 229 -1.21 0.18 -24.26
C VAL A 229 -1.98 -1.04 -23.79
N THR A 230 -1.98 -1.30 -22.49
CA THR A 230 -2.77 -2.35 -21.85
C THR A 230 -3.70 -1.75 -20.80
N SER A 231 -4.87 -2.35 -20.61
CA SER A 231 -5.76 -1.99 -19.49
C SER A 231 -5.33 -2.79 -18.26
N GLU A 232 -5.13 -2.10 -17.15
CA GLU A 232 -4.68 -2.71 -15.91
C GLU A 232 -5.64 -2.40 -14.77
N ARG A 233 -5.78 -3.32 -13.82
CA ARG A 233 -6.50 -3.08 -12.58
C ARG A 233 -5.58 -2.71 -11.42
N HIS A 234 -4.31 -3.06 -11.54
CA HIS A 234 -3.29 -2.81 -10.55
C HIS A 234 -1.93 -2.61 -11.21
N VAL A 235 -1.21 -1.55 -10.82
CA VAL A 235 0.19 -1.31 -11.19
C VAL A 235 0.97 -0.86 -9.96
N ILE A 236 2.29 -1.10 -9.96
CA ILE A 236 3.18 -0.58 -8.92
C ILE A 236 3.85 0.70 -9.42
N LEU A 237 3.55 1.82 -8.80
CA LEU A 237 4.20 3.10 -9.10
C LEU A 237 5.46 3.25 -8.24
N GLU A 238 6.62 3.45 -8.89
CA GLU A 238 7.89 3.70 -8.21
C GLU A 238 8.27 5.19 -8.26
N ARG A 239 8.64 5.74 -7.11
CA ARG A 239 9.06 7.13 -6.98
C ARG A 239 10.28 7.26 -6.09
N GLN A 240 11.36 7.83 -6.62
CA GLN A 240 12.47 8.29 -5.81
C GLN A 240 12.07 9.60 -5.11
N LEU A 241 12.09 9.60 -3.80
CA LEU A 241 11.75 10.75 -2.96
C LEU A 241 12.94 11.16 -2.12
N SER A 242 13.00 12.45 -1.79
CA SER A 242 13.99 13.01 -0.89
C SER A 242 13.46 14.27 -0.22
N SER A 243 13.40 14.22 1.11
CA SER A 243 13.15 15.35 1.99
C SER A 243 13.89 15.14 3.31
N GLU A 244 13.66 15.95 4.31
CA GLU A 244 14.29 15.81 5.62
C GLU A 244 13.95 14.49 6.31
N SER A 245 12.67 14.06 6.29
CA SER A 245 12.20 12.80 6.92
C SER A 245 11.99 11.64 5.96
N ILE A 246 12.06 11.88 4.65
CA ILE A 246 11.76 10.89 3.60
C ILE A 246 12.93 10.81 2.63
N SER A 247 13.53 9.64 2.49
CA SER A 247 14.60 9.38 1.52
C SER A 247 14.47 7.96 0.99
N GLY A 248 14.69 7.78 -0.31
CA GLY A 248 14.73 6.46 -0.93
C GLY A 248 13.67 6.23 -2.00
N LEU A 249 13.61 4.98 -2.46
CA LEU A 249 12.66 4.51 -3.48
C LEU A 249 11.39 4.00 -2.81
N TYR A 250 10.31 4.73 -2.97
CA TYR A 250 8.97 4.35 -2.52
C TYR A 250 8.18 3.68 -3.62
N ARG A 251 7.34 2.71 -3.24
CA ARG A 251 6.48 1.96 -4.14
C ARG A 251 5.04 2.02 -3.66
N TYR A 252 4.14 2.32 -4.58
CA TYR A 252 2.72 2.50 -4.30
C TYR A 252 1.91 1.54 -5.13
N ASP A 253 0.95 0.86 -4.52
CA ASP A 253 -0.07 0.14 -5.25
C ASP A 253 -1.06 1.14 -5.85
N VAL A 254 -1.18 1.19 -7.16
CA VAL A 254 -2.21 1.97 -7.84
C VAL A 254 -3.29 1.00 -8.31
N VAL A 255 -4.47 1.11 -7.73
CA VAL A 255 -5.54 0.12 -7.88
C VAL A 255 -6.82 0.81 -8.32
N ASN A 256 -7.43 0.37 -9.41
CA ASN A 256 -8.76 0.86 -9.74
C ASN A 256 -9.83 0.17 -8.87
N VAL A 257 -10.99 0.81 -8.76
CA VAL A 257 -12.06 0.35 -7.86
C VAL A 257 -12.52 -1.08 -8.14
N ASP A 258 -12.51 -1.53 -9.40
CA ASP A 258 -12.93 -2.87 -9.80
C ASP A 258 -11.85 -3.94 -9.53
N GLY A 259 -10.61 -3.53 -9.31
CA GLY A 259 -9.48 -4.39 -8.97
C GLY A 259 -9.26 -4.59 -7.47
N ILE A 260 -9.96 -3.87 -6.58
CA ILE A 260 -9.65 -3.87 -5.12
C ILE A 260 -9.70 -5.27 -4.51
N ALA A 261 -10.73 -6.07 -4.80
CA ALA A 261 -10.86 -7.39 -4.20
C ALA A 261 -9.74 -8.35 -4.67
N GLU A 262 -9.43 -8.33 -5.97
CA GLU A 262 -8.36 -9.12 -6.56
C GLU A 262 -6.99 -8.72 -6.00
N TRP A 263 -6.71 -7.40 -5.95
CA TRP A 263 -5.50 -6.86 -5.36
C TRP A 263 -5.35 -7.25 -3.88
N TYR A 264 -6.41 -7.07 -3.07
CA TYR A 264 -6.35 -7.40 -1.64
C TYR A 264 -6.08 -8.89 -1.41
N ASN A 265 -6.85 -9.77 -2.07
CA ASN A 265 -6.74 -11.20 -1.87
C ASN A 265 -5.45 -11.78 -2.48
N GLY A 266 -5.13 -11.38 -3.71
CA GLY A 266 -3.99 -11.91 -4.46
C GLY A 266 -2.66 -11.25 -4.03
N HIS A 267 -2.63 -9.94 -3.95
CA HIS A 267 -1.40 -9.20 -3.70
C HIS A 267 -1.14 -8.98 -2.20
N VAL A 268 -2.07 -8.38 -1.45
CA VAL A 268 -1.84 -8.10 -0.02
C VAL A 268 -1.76 -9.41 0.78
N LEU A 269 -2.82 -10.21 0.77
CA LEU A 269 -2.84 -11.48 1.52
C LEU A 269 -1.90 -12.52 0.92
N GLY A 270 -1.70 -12.51 -0.40
CA GLY A 270 -0.72 -13.34 -1.10
C GLY A 270 0.70 -13.05 -0.62
N THR A 271 1.09 -11.78 -0.50
CA THR A 271 2.41 -11.38 0.05
C THR A 271 2.57 -11.86 1.49
N VAL A 272 1.55 -11.68 2.34
CA VAL A 272 1.56 -12.16 3.73
C VAL A 272 1.79 -13.67 3.78
N LYS A 273 1.03 -14.45 2.97
CA LYS A 273 1.18 -15.91 2.88
C LYS A 273 2.58 -16.31 2.43
N SER A 274 3.10 -15.68 1.36
CA SER A 274 4.44 -15.98 0.82
C SER A 274 5.55 -15.67 1.82
N VAL A 275 5.43 -14.60 2.59
CA VAL A 275 6.38 -14.25 3.65
C VAL A 275 6.37 -15.29 4.76
N ILE A 276 5.19 -15.80 5.15
CA ILE A 276 5.06 -16.89 6.13
C ILE A 276 5.75 -18.16 5.63
N ASP A 277 5.49 -18.53 4.38
CA ASP A 277 6.00 -19.77 3.78
C ASP A 277 7.53 -19.71 3.60
N ALA A 278 8.05 -18.62 3.07
CA ALA A 278 9.46 -18.46 2.77
C ALA A 278 10.34 -18.37 4.04
N ALA A 279 9.84 -17.78 5.09
CA ALA A 279 10.56 -17.71 6.35
C ALA A 279 10.69 -19.09 7.05
N GLY A 280 10.22 -20.18 6.41
CA GLY A 280 10.18 -21.51 7.03
C GLY A 280 9.26 -21.54 8.25
N LEU A 281 8.43 -20.54 8.38
CA LEU A 281 7.61 -20.26 9.54
C LEU A 281 6.29 -21.03 9.52
N GLY A 282 6.06 -21.89 8.52
CA GLY A 282 4.89 -22.74 8.39
C GLY A 282 4.65 -23.61 9.63
N GLY A 283 4.07 -23.03 10.68
CA GLY A 283 3.81 -23.65 11.97
C GLY A 283 2.54 -24.48 11.99
N ARG A 284 2.43 -25.37 12.97
CA ARG A 284 1.24 -26.22 13.18
C ARG A 284 -0.01 -25.47 13.65
N ARG A 285 0.09 -24.19 14.03
CA ARG A 285 -1.05 -23.37 14.47
C ARG A 285 -0.89 -21.94 13.92
N ILE A 286 -1.64 -21.66 12.87
CA ILE A 286 -1.83 -20.31 12.36
C ILE A 286 -3.16 -19.82 12.93
N SER A 287 -3.14 -18.80 13.80
CA SER A 287 -4.36 -18.13 14.21
C SER A 287 -4.48 -16.83 13.41
N TYR A 288 -5.50 -16.75 12.58
CA TYR A 288 -5.80 -15.57 11.80
C TYR A 288 -6.66 -14.60 12.63
N SER A 289 -6.34 -13.31 12.62
CA SER A 289 -7.27 -12.29 13.12
C SER A 289 -8.53 -12.26 12.26
N ARG A 290 -9.64 -11.70 12.78
CA ARG A 290 -10.88 -11.57 12.01
C ARG A 290 -10.69 -10.82 10.68
N SER A 291 -9.69 -9.95 10.58
CA SER A 291 -9.33 -9.17 9.39
C SER A 291 -8.63 -9.98 8.30
N PHE A 292 -8.18 -11.22 8.56
CA PHE A 292 -7.59 -12.11 7.55
C PHE A 292 -8.66 -12.90 6.78
N LYS A 293 -9.74 -12.23 6.38
CA LYS A 293 -10.74 -12.82 5.49
C LYS A 293 -10.53 -12.31 4.08
N GLU A 294 -10.57 -13.23 3.12
CA GLU A 294 -10.62 -12.87 1.72
C GLU A 294 -11.90 -12.07 1.44
N LEU A 295 -11.75 -11.03 0.63
CA LEU A 295 -12.89 -10.26 0.15
C LEU A 295 -13.65 -11.09 -0.88
N PRO A 296 -14.98 -11.02 -0.93
CA PRO A 296 -15.75 -11.70 -1.98
C PRO A 296 -15.31 -11.17 -3.35
N SER A 297 -14.90 -12.08 -4.23
CA SER A 297 -14.74 -11.76 -5.64
C SER A 297 -16.11 -11.36 -6.18
N LYS A 298 -16.20 -10.23 -6.87
CA LYS A 298 -17.42 -9.89 -7.60
C LYS A 298 -17.72 -11.04 -8.58
N ALA A 299 -18.91 -11.63 -8.44
CA ALA A 299 -19.46 -12.56 -9.41
C ALA A 299 -19.77 -11.83 -10.72
#